data_edddab7cda05cfb165280deb6140a960
#
_entry.id   edddab7cda05cfb165280deb6140a960
#
_cell.length_a   1.000
_cell.length_b   1.000
_cell.length_c   1.000
_cell.angle_alpha   90.00
_cell.angle_beta   90.00
_cell.angle_gamma   90.00
#
_symmetry.space_group_name_H-M   'P 1'
#
loop_
_entity.id
_entity.type
_entity.pdbx_description
1 polymer ?
#
loop_
_entity_poly.entity_id
_entity_poly.type
_entity_poly.pdbx_seq_one_letter_code
_entity_poly.pdbx_strand_id
1 'polypeptide(L)'
;MAQLPEPSDQTIRILLVDDEVRLTELLRLELDVEGYDVEVASDGATGLIKARSQPEPDLIVLDWNLPDFSGVDICQRIRSSGVTTPILMLTGHDDIADRVKALDAGVDDYLVKPFSIEELMARLRAMQRRAQGFSGSGQGKDAGLTFLAVGGLTINTQ
;
A
#
# COMPACT_ATOMS: atom_id res chain seq x y z
N MET A 1 18.00 -25.59 -20.30
CA MET A 1 17.94 -25.29 -19.79
C MET A 1 17.54 -24.62 -19.15
N ALA A 2 17.26 -24.47 -18.94
CA ALA A 2 16.93 -23.95 -18.32
C ALA A 2 16.38 -23.36 -17.77
N GLN A 3 16.03 -23.07 -17.36
CA GLN A 3 15.46 -22.52 -16.77
C GLN A 3 15.37 -21.78 -16.02
N LEU A 4 15.14 -21.55 -15.78
CA LEU A 4 15.06 -20.89 -15.05
C LEU A 4 14.56 -20.10 -14.54
N PRO A 5 14.62 -19.75 -14.27
CA PRO A 5 14.30 -18.93 -13.43
C PRO A 5 13.08 -18.36 -13.28
N GLU A 6 12.37 -18.46 -13.21
CA GLU A 6 11.33 -18.00 -12.96
C GLU A 6 11.15 -17.25 -11.85
N PRO A 7 11.82 -17.24 -11.02
CA PRO A 7 11.63 -16.47 -9.89
C PRO A 7 11.39 -15.07 -10.20
N SER A 8 11.87 -14.65 -11.23
CA SER A 8 11.64 -13.33 -11.61
C SER A 8 10.21 -13.01 -11.67
N ASP A 9 9.44 -14.00 -11.83
CA ASP A 9 8.08 -13.72 -11.83
C ASP A 9 7.64 -13.35 -10.48
N GLN A 10 8.46 -13.34 -9.51
CA GLN A 10 8.13 -12.87 -8.19
C GLN A 10 8.33 -11.38 -8.02
N THR A 11 8.56 -10.64 -9.07
CA THR A 11 8.66 -9.18 -8.97
C THR A 11 7.35 -8.61 -8.47
N ILE A 12 7.45 -7.83 -7.41
CA ILE A 12 6.27 -7.23 -6.78
C ILE A 12 5.93 -5.94 -7.52
N ARG A 13 4.68 -5.80 -7.88
CA ARG A 13 4.20 -4.65 -8.62
C ARG A 13 3.47 -3.70 -7.70
N ILE A 14 3.89 -2.44 -7.73
CA ILE A 14 3.32 -1.39 -6.89
C ILE A 14 2.65 -0.35 -7.78
N LEU A 15 1.41 -0.02 -7.45
CA LEU A 15 0.73 1.11 -8.04
C LEU A 15 0.85 2.28 -7.08
N LEU A 16 1.43 3.38 -7.54
CA LEU A 16 1.63 4.58 -6.74
C LEU A 16 0.69 5.66 -7.27
N VAL A 17 -0.26 6.09 -6.46
CA VAL A 17 -1.28 7.07 -6.85
C VAL A 17 -1.04 8.35 -6.07
N ASP A 18 -0.49 9.35 -6.73
CA ASP A 18 -0.13 10.61 -6.09
C ASP A 18 0.10 11.63 -7.21
N ASP A 19 -0.37 12.86 -7.04
CA ASP A 19 -0.24 13.87 -8.07
C ASP A 19 1.02 14.74 -7.91
N GLU A 20 1.78 14.52 -6.85
CA GLU A 20 2.99 15.30 -6.62
C GLU A 20 4.15 14.65 -7.39
N VAL A 21 4.52 15.26 -8.51
CA VAL A 21 5.47 14.66 -9.44
C VAL A 21 6.83 14.41 -8.81
N ARG A 22 7.33 15.35 -8.01
CA ARG A 22 8.64 15.17 -7.39
C ARG A 22 8.66 13.99 -6.44
N LEU A 23 7.60 13.84 -5.66
CA LEU A 23 7.51 12.73 -4.73
C LEU A 23 7.42 11.40 -5.47
N THR A 24 6.58 11.33 -6.51
CA THR A 24 6.43 10.07 -7.24
C THR A 24 7.70 9.67 -7.95
N GLU A 25 8.44 10.65 -8.48
CA GLU A 25 9.71 10.34 -9.12
C GLU A 25 10.73 9.82 -8.12
N LEU A 26 10.81 10.45 -6.95
CA LEU A 26 11.72 9.99 -5.92
C LEU A 26 11.36 8.58 -5.44
N LEU A 27 10.09 8.37 -5.14
CA LEU A 27 9.65 7.07 -4.66
C LEU A 27 9.84 5.99 -5.72
N ARG A 28 9.58 6.33 -6.98
CA ARG A 28 9.76 5.37 -8.05
C ARG A 28 11.20 4.92 -8.13
N LEU A 29 12.16 5.86 -8.04
CA LEU A 29 13.57 5.52 -8.07
C LEU A 29 13.96 4.65 -6.89
N GLU A 30 13.52 5.01 -5.70
CA GLU A 30 13.86 4.26 -4.50
C GLU A 30 13.27 2.85 -4.53
N LEU A 31 12.03 2.75 -4.96
CA LEU A 31 11.36 1.46 -5.03
C LEU A 31 11.97 0.58 -6.13
N ASP A 32 12.35 1.20 -7.24
CA ASP A 32 12.98 0.47 -8.33
C ASP A 32 14.31 -0.15 -7.88
N VAL A 33 15.09 0.59 -7.10
CA VAL A 33 16.35 0.09 -6.56
C VAL A 33 16.11 -1.13 -5.68
N GLU A 34 14.97 -1.16 -4.97
CA GLU A 34 14.63 -2.30 -4.11
C GLU A 34 14.05 -3.47 -4.89
N GLY A 35 13.91 -3.35 -6.19
CA GLY A 35 13.43 -4.44 -7.01
C GLY A 35 11.96 -4.46 -7.31
N TYR A 36 11.23 -3.43 -6.91
CA TYR A 36 9.79 -3.33 -7.22
C TYR A 36 9.57 -2.81 -8.63
N ASP A 37 8.48 -3.24 -9.22
CA ASP A 37 8.03 -2.72 -10.52
C ASP A 37 6.93 -1.69 -10.22
N VAL A 38 7.19 -0.43 -10.52
CA VAL A 38 6.31 0.67 -10.09
C VAL A 38 5.59 1.28 -11.26
N GLU A 39 4.28 1.42 -11.12
CA GLU A 39 3.45 2.15 -12.06
C GLU A 39 2.84 3.33 -11.31
N VAL A 40 2.78 4.50 -11.96
CA VAL A 40 2.32 5.73 -11.33
C VAL A 40 1.03 6.20 -11.96
N ALA A 41 0.09 6.64 -11.13
CA ALA A 41 -1.11 7.33 -11.57
C ALA A 41 -1.15 8.67 -10.85
N SER A 42 -1.44 9.75 -11.56
CA SER A 42 -1.39 11.07 -10.98
C SER A 42 -2.76 11.63 -10.60
N ASP A 43 -3.79 10.84 -10.72
CA ASP A 43 -5.13 11.23 -10.26
C ASP A 43 -5.90 9.99 -9.83
N GLY A 44 -7.03 10.21 -9.18
CA GLY A 44 -7.81 9.13 -8.62
C GLY A 44 -8.45 8.24 -9.67
N ALA A 45 -8.98 8.84 -10.73
CA ALA A 45 -9.66 8.08 -11.78
C ALA A 45 -8.69 7.11 -12.46
N THR A 46 -7.50 7.58 -12.80
CA THR A 46 -6.49 6.74 -13.41
C THR A 46 -6.04 5.66 -12.43
N GLY A 47 -5.87 6.04 -11.16
CA GLY A 47 -5.49 5.07 -10.13
C GLY A 47 -6.51 3.96 -9.99
N LEU A 48 -7.79 4.31 -10.03
CA LEU A 48 -8.86 3.31 -9.92
C LEU A 48 -8.83 2.35 -11.10
N ILE A 49 -8.66 2.87 -12.31
CA ILE A 49 -8.59 2.03 -13.49
C ILE A 49 -7.41 1.06 -13.38
N LYS A 50 -6.24 1.57 -13.00
CA LYS A 50 -5.04 0.73 -12.91
C LYS A 50 -5.15 -0.29 -11.80
N ALA A 51 -5.81 0.06 -10.69
CA ALA A 51 -5.98 -0.87 -9.58
C ALA A 51 -6.84 -2.07 -9.97
N ARG A 52 -7.75 -1.86 -10.90
CA ARG A 52 -8.67 -2.92 -11.35
C ARG A 52 -8.21 -3.63 -12.59
N SER A 53 -7.13 -3.19 -13.20
CA SER A 53 -6.65 -3.78 -14.44
C SER A 53 -5.88 -5.06 -14.17
N GLN A 54 -5.93 -5.98 -15.11
CA GLN A 54 -5.18 -7.22 -14.98
C GLN A 54 -3.84 -7.11 -15.67
N PRO A 55 -2.78 -7.60 -15.06
CA PRO A 55 -2.76 -8.17 -13.72
C PRO A 55 -2.86 -7.08 -12.67
N GLU A 56 -3.54 -7.35 -11.57
CA GLU A 56 -3.69 -6.38 -10.50
C GLU A 56 -2.35 -6.10 -9.86
N PRO A 57 -2.14 -4.88 -9.35
CA PRO A 57 -0.93 -4.61 -8.57
C PRO A 57 -0.91 -5.45 -7.30
N ASP A 58 0.27 -5.69 -6.77
CA ASP A 58 0.45 -6.44 -5.54
C ASP A 58 0.32 -5.56 -4.31
N LEU A 59 0.64 -4.28 -4.46
CA LEU A 59 0.53 -3.29 -3.39
C LEU A 59 0.10 -1.97 -4.03
N ILE A 60 -0.67 -1.18 -3.29
CA ILE A 60 -1.09 0.15 -3.72
C ILE A 60 -0.64 1.15 -2.67
N VAL A 61 0.02 2.22 -3.11
CA VAL A 61 0.36 3.36 -2.26
C VAL A 61 -0.49 4.51 -2.76
N LEU A 62 -1.34 5.06 -1.90
CA LEU A 62 -2.42 5.95 -2.31
C LEU A 62 -2.39 7.22 -1.48
N ASP A 63 -2.26 8.37 -2.15
CA ASP A 63 -2.29 9.65 -1.47
C ASP A 63 -3.73 10.00 -1.11
N TRP A 64 -3.93 10.66 0.02
CA TRP A 64 -5.25 11.11 0.43
C TRP A 64 -5.74 12.25 -0.45
N ASN A 65 -4.85 13.20 -0.76
CA ASN A 65 -5.26 14.41 -1.49
C ASN A 65 -4.92 14.26 -2.97
N LEU A 66 -5.91 13.88 -3.76
CA LEU A 66 -5.77 13.77 -5.21
C LEU A 66 -6.56 14.90 -5.86
N PRO A 67 -6.26 15.26 -7.10
CA PRO A 67 -6.91 16.42 -7.71
C PRO A 67 -8.38 16.23 -8.00
N ASP A 68 -8.84 15.00 -8.20
CA ASP A 68 -10.21 14.72 -8.60
C ASP A 68 -11.06 14.11 -7.49
N PHE A 69 -10.49 13.20 -6.68
CA PHE A 69 -11.20 12.52 -5.60
C PHE A 69 -10.29 12.46 -4.38
N SER A 70 -10.86 12.24 -3.21
CA SER A 70 -10.01 11.94 -2.06
C SER A 70 -9.52 10.50 -2.17
N GLY A 71 -8.37 10.23 -1.58
CA GLY A 71 -7.85 8.86 -1.56
C GLY A 71 -8.78 7.91 -0.83
N VAL A 72 -9.49 8.39 0.20
CA VAL A 72 -10.46 7.58 0.91
C VAL A 72 -11.57 7.14 -0.05
N ASP A 73 -12.06 8.07 -0.86
CA ASP A 73 -13.10 7.77 -1.83
C ASP A 73 -12.61 6.74 -2.85
N ILE A 74 -11.40 6.92 -3.33
CA ILE A 74 -10.81 5.97 -4.29
C ILE A 74 -10.66 4.60 -3.65
N CYS A 75 -10.20 4.55 -2.39
CA CYS A 75 -10.07 3.27 -1.68
C CYS A 75 -11.41 2.55 -1.60
N GLN A 76 -12.49 3.28 -1.26
CA GLN A 76 -13.81 2.68 -1.19
C GLN A 76 -14.24 2.12 -2.54
N ARG A 77 -13.95 2.84 -3.62
CA ARG A 77 -14.30 2.38 -4.96
C ARG A 77 -13.49 1.15 -5.37
N ILE A 78 -12.22 1.11 -5.01
CA ILE A 78 -11.38 -0.06 -5.27
C ILE A 78 -11.97 -1.27 -4.56
N ARG A 79 -12.30 -1.11 -3.27
CA ARG A 79 -12.86 -2.22 -2.50
C ARG A 79 -14.22 -2.67 -3.02
N SER A 80 -15.05 -1.72 -3.44
CA SER A 80 -16.36 -2.04 -4.00
C SER A 80 -16.25 -2.84 -5.29
N SER A 81 -15.14 -2.73 -5.99
CA SER A 81 -14.88 -3.49 -7.21
C SER A 81 -14.45 -4.92 -6.93
N GLY A 82 -14.26 -5.29 -5.67
CA GLY A 82 -13.81 -6.63 -5.32
C GLY A 82 -12.32 -6.79 -5.23
N VAL A 83 -11.57 -5.71 -5.38
CA VAL A 83 -10.10 -5.76 -5.31
C VAL A 83 -9.68 -5.80 -3.86
N THR A 84 -8.81 -6.75 -3.51
CA THR A 84 -8.36 -6.94 -2.13
C THR A 84 -6.88 -6.58 -1.94
N THR A 85 -6.26 -6.03 -2.96
CA THR A 85 -4.86 -5.62 -2.92
C THR A 85 -4.59 -4.75 -1.70
N PRO A 86 -3.52 -4.98 -0.95
CA PRO A 86 -3.21 -4.14 0.22
C PRO A 86 -2.96 -2.69 -0.19
N ILE A 87 -3.50 -1.76 0.58
CA ILE A 87 -3.40 -0.32 0.31
C ILE A 87 -2.75 0.37 1.49
N LEU A 88 -1.68 1.11 1.20
CA LEU A 88 -1.02 2.00 2.17
C LEU A 88 -1.42 3.43 1.82
N MET A 89 -2.03 4.13 2.77
CA MET A 89 -2.43 5.52 2.56
C MET A 89 -1.31 6.45 2.99
N LEU A 90 -0.91 7.37 2.10
CA LEU A 90 0.02 8.45 2.43
C LEU A 90 -0.77 9.72 2.63
N THR A 91 -0.49 10.47 3.68
CA THR A 91 -1.30 11.65 3.94
C THR A 91 -0.65 12.57 4.95
N GLY A 92 -0.95 13.87 4.84
CA GLY A 92 -0.62 14.82 5.88
C GLY A 92 -1.64 14.87 7.01
N HIS A 93 -2.74 14.13 6.89
CA HIS A 93 -3.78 14.08 7.91
C HIS A 93 -3.32 13.18 9.05
N ASP A 94 -3.24 13.71 10.25
CA ASP A 94 -2.65 12.99 11.36
C ASP A 94 -3.60 12.79 12.54
N ASP A 95 -4.82 13.26 12.46
CA ASP A 95 -5.70 13.10 13.59
C ASP A 95 -6.39 11.74 13.59
N ILE A 96 -6.88 11.37 14.75
CA ILE A 96 -7.46 10.04 14.96
C ILE A 96 -8.69 9.84 14.09
N ALA A 97 -9.52 10.86 13.96
CA ALA A 97 -10.74 10.74 13.17
C ALA A 97 -10.43 10.40 11.72
N ASP A 98 -9.41 11.03 11.15
CA ASP A 98 -9.03 10.76 9.77
C ASP A 98 -8.44 9.37 9.62
N ARG A 99 -7.65 8.91 10.60
CA ARG A 99 -7.12 7.55 10.57
C ARG A 99 -8.22 6.51 10.60
N VAL A 100 -9.21 6.73 11.47
CA VAL A 100 -10.35 5.82 11.56
C VAL A 100 -11.10 5.80 10.24
N LYS A 101 -11.30 6.97 9.65
CA LYS A 101 -12.00 7.08 8.38
C LYS A 101 -11.29 6.29 7.28
N ALA A 102 -9.96 6.40 7.21
CA ALA A 102 -9.18 5.68 6.22
C ALA A 102 -9.26 4.18 6.43
N LEU A 103 -9.11 3.73 7.67
CA LEU A 103 -9.18 2.30 7.97
C LEU A 103 -10.55 1.73 7.67
N ASP A 104 -11.59 2.47 8.01
CA ASP A 104 -12.96 2.04 7.70
C ASP A 104 -13.21 1.98 6.20
N ALA A 105 -12.52 2.80 5.43
CA ALA A 105 -12.65 2.79 3.98
C ALA A 105 -11.96 1.58 3.35
N GLY A 106 -11.07 0.92 4.09
CA GLY A 106 -10.43 -0.29 3.60
C GLY A 106 -8.94 -0.22 3.39
N VAL A 107 -8.26 0.84 3.91
CA VAL A 107 -6.80 0.87 3.83
C VAL A 107 -6.23 -0.11 4.85
N ASP A 108 -5.06 -0.65 4.54
CA ASP A 108 -4.41 -1.63 5.39
C ASP A 108 -3.35 -1.02 6.28
N ASP A 109 -2.82 0.12 5.90
CA ASP A 109 -1.82 0.82 6.70
C ASP A 109 -1.85 2.30 6.34
N TYR A 110 -1.22 3.10 7.16
CA TYR A 110 -1.36 4.56 7.13
C TYR A 110 -0.01 5.17 7.45
N LEU A 111 0.47 6.07 6.63
CA LEU A 111 1.78 6.70 6.83
C LEU A 111 1.64 8.20 6.68
N VAL A 112 2.02 8.94 7.72
CA VAL A 112 1.82 10.38 7.76
C VAL A 112 3.02 11.10 7.16
N LYS A 113 2.76 12.07 6.29
CA LYS A 113 3.79 12.93 5.71
C LYS A 113 4.18 14.00 6.71
N PRO A 114 5.44 14.36 6.82
CA PRO A 114 6.57 13.79 6.10
C PRO A 114 7.00 12.46 6.71
N PHE A 115 7.49 11.57 5.88
CA PHE A 115 7.93 10.25 6.32
C PHE A 115 9.33 9.98 5.79
N SER A 116 10.00 9.00 6.37
CA SER A 116 11.28 8.57 5.84
C SER A 116 11.06 7.45 4.83
N ILE A 117 11.97 7.38 3.86
CA ILE A 117 11.94 6.30 2.88
C ILE A 117 12.06 4.96 3.59
N GLU A 118 12.88 4.92 4.63
CA GLU A 118 13.09 3.68 5.40
C GLU A 118 11.79 3.20 6.02
N GLU A 119 10.99 4.12 6.55
CA GLU A 119 9.71 3.74 7.14
C GLU A 119 8.74 3.24 6.09
N LEU A 120 8.68 3.92 4.95
CA LEU A 120 7.83 3.48 3.86
C LEU A 120 8.21 2.07 3.42
N MET A 121 9.51 1.82 3.22
CA MET A 121 9.96 0.51 2.79
C MET A 121 9.63 -0.57 3.81
N ALA A 122 9.79 -0.27 5.09
CA ALA A 122 9.49 -1.24 6.14
C ALA A 122 8.01 -1.61 6.16
N ARG A 123 7.14 -0.61 5.96
CA ARG A 123 5.71 -0.87 5.94
C ARG A 123 5.30 -1.68 4.72
N LEU A 124 5.90 -1.38 3.56
CA LEU A 124 5.61 -2.15 2.35
C LEU A 124 6.06 -3.60 2.49
N ARG A 125 7.23 -3.84 3.10
CA ARG A 125 7.69 -5.21 3.34
C ARG A 125 6.74 -5.95 4.28
N ALA A 126 6.26 -5.26 5.32
CA ALA A 126 5.34 -5.88 6.26
C ALA A 126 4.01 -6.23 5.58
N MET A 127 3.50 -5.34 4.74
CA MET A 127 2.26 -5.59 4.02
C MET A 127 2.43 -6.74 3.04
N GLN A 128 3.59 -6.80 2.38
CA GLN A 128 3.90 -7.88 1.45
C GLN A 128 3.93 -9.22 2.15
N ARG A 129 4.55 -9.28 3.34
CA ARG A 129 4.60 -10.52 4.11
C ARG A 129 3.20 -10.99 4.50
N ARG A 130 2.36 -10.07 4.96
CA ARG A 130 1.00 -10.42 5.36
C ARG A 130 0.18 -10.93 4.19
N ALA A 131 0.35 -10.28 3.04
CA ALA A 131 -0.40 -10.67 1.85
C ALA A 131 0.01 -12.04 1.34
N GLN A 132 1.28 -12.38 1.49
CA GLN A 132 1.75 -13.67 1.03
C GLN A 132 1.55 -14.76 2.06
N GLY A 133 1.27 -14.34 3.16
CA GLY A 133 1.08 -15.17 3.99
C GLY A 133 1.31 -15.91 4.96
N PHE A 134 1.09 -15.54 4.92
CA PHE A 134 1.04 -15.98 5.72
C PHE A 134 0.45 -16.90 5.97
N SER A 135 0.25 -17.15 5.35
CA SER A 135 -0.26 -18.11 5.54
C SER A 135 0.25 -18.95 6.39
N GLY A 136 0.79 -19.08 6.31
CA GLY A 136 1.16 -19.84 6.93
C GLY A 136 1.28 -19.97 8.11
N SER A 137 1.52 -19.68 8.37
CA SER A 137 1.79 -19.85 9.42
C SER A 137 0.95 -19.84 10.33
N GLY A 138 0.29 -19.86 10.04
CA GLY A 138 -0.58 -19.87 10.84
C GLY A 138 -0.24 -19.79 12.12
N GLN A 139 0.26 -19.78 12.34
CA GLN A 139 0.56 -19.65 13.45
C GLN A 139 0.36 -18.57 13.88
N GLY A 140 0.08 -18.06 13.35
CA GLY A 140 -0.12 -17.11 13.68
C GLY A 140 -0.61 -16.79 14.69
N LYS A 141 -0.84 -17.09 15.10
CA LYS A 141 -1.21 -16.70 15.99
C LYS A 141 -0.61 -15.88 16.59
N ASP A 142 -0.22 -15.63 16.60
CA ASP A 142 0.35 -14.80 17.20
C ASP A 142 0.43 -13.74 16.93
N ALA A 143 0.09 -13.64 16.45
CA ALA A 143 0.21 -12.77 16.25
C ALA A 143 -0.31 -11.81 16.55
N GLY A 144 -0.76 -12.03 16.64
CA GLY A 144 -1.18 -11.31 16.83
C GLY A 144 -1.28 -10.31 17.27
N LEU A 145 -1.18 -10.43 17.27
CA LEU A 145 -1.19 -9.58 17.61
C LEU A 145 -0.96 -8.62 17.67
N THR A 146 -0.88 -8.79 17.46
CA THR A 146 -0.52 -7.96 17.50
C THR A 146 -0.74 -6.85 17.47
N PHE A 147 -0.98 -7.02 17.00
CA PHE A 147 -0.79 -6.06 17.04
C PHE A 147 -1.03 -5.20 17.21
N LEU A 148 -1.32 -5.34 17.14
CA LEU A 148 -1.23 -4.50 17.37
C LEU A 148 -1.17 -3.70 17.60
N ALA A 149 -1.24 -3.94 17.43
CA ALA A 149 -0.81 -3.17 17.69
C ALA A 149 -0.86 -2.39 17.54
N VAL A 150 -1.08 -2.60 17.26
CA VAL A 150 -0.68 -1.82 17.31
C VAL A 150 -0.75 -1.13 17.10
N GLY A 151 -1.32 -1.52 16.79
CA GLY A 151 -0.88 -0.95 16.78
C GLY A 151 -1.08 -0.43 16.74
N GLY A 152 -1.53 -0.86 16.38
CA GLY A 152 -1.16 -0.55 16.49
C GLY A 152 -1.42 -0.18 16.61
N LEU A 153 -1.95 -0.60 16.23
CA LEU A 153 -1.72 -0.41 16.58
C LEU A 153 -1.56 0.02 16.91
N THR A 154 -2.03 -0.20 16.66
CA THR A 154 -1.60 0.00 17.20
C THR A 154 -1.44 0.42 17.55
N ILE A 155 -1.93 0.15 17.33
CA ILE A 155 -1.49 0.35 17.90
C ILE A 155 -1.06 0.77 18.25
N ASN A 156 -1.41 0.50 17.93
CA ASN A 156 -0.74 0.70 18.52
C ASN A 156 -0.36 1.18 18.99
N THR A 157 -0.61 1.17 18.86
CA THR A 157 -0.07 1.48 19.38
C THR A 157 0.16 1.98 19.84
N GLN A 158 0.32 1.91 19.88
CA GLN A 158 0.83 2.24 20.30
C GLN A 158 0.99 2.60 20.55
#